data_6f905f1c75ff5278e82523b49f33fbe9
#
_entry.id   6f905f1c75ff5278e82523b49f33fbe9
#
_cell.length_a   1.000
_cell.length_b   1.000
_cell.length_c   1.000
_cell.angle_alpha   90.00
_cell.angle_beta   90.00
_cell.angle_gamma   90.00
#
_symmetry.space_group_name_H-M   'P 1'
#
loop_
_entity.id
_entity.type
_entity.pdbx_description
1 polymer ?
#
loop_
_entity_poly.entity_id
_entity_poly.type
_entity_poly.pdbx_seq_one_letter_code
_entity_poly.pdbx_strand_id
1 'polypeptide(L)'
;MFNMSNYSEWDEGVSNRNFHVLKQLENRPEIGKILAIDYLPLTFKRALRNYKEDLVLNVENSKTIKRGITSKVSKISDKVYVYSDVNFFMRPNVAMKEIRKMALELNFGDLVVWSFFPFVAPHWDILGQKLTIFDAVDNWTLHSSYAKQKKRLEQAYENIKNSADLIFVVSKNLLNFFDDQPNVYWVPNG
;
A
#
# COMPACT_ATOMS: atom_id res chain seq x y z
N MET A 1 3.15 -4.04 -2.22
CA MET A 1 1.71 -3.87 -1.97
C MET A 1 1.53 -2.75 -0.96
N PHE A 2 0.83 -1.66 -1.34
CA PHE A 2 0.57 -0.51 -0.46
C PHE A 2 -0.78 -0.67 0.23
N ASN A 3 -0.76 -0.77 1.55
CA ASN A 3 -1.93 -1.08 2.35
C ASN A 3 -2.66 0.19 2.84
N MET A 4 -3.92 0.04 3.18
CA MET A 4 -4.73 1.06 3.85
C MET A 4 -4.86 0.80 5.37
N SER A 5 -4.12 -0.18 5.89
CA SER A 5 -4.00 -0.54 7.30
C SER A 5 -2.58 -0.99 7.60
N ASN A 6 -2.22 -1.05 8.88
CA ASN A 6 -0.95 -1.59 9.31
C ASN A 6 -1.04 -3.11 9.46
N TYR A 7 0.08 -3.79 9.30
CA TYR A 7 0.14 -5.25 9.46
C TYR A 7 -0.19 -5.65 10.91
N SER A 8 0.20 -4.85 11.89
CA SER A 8 -0.14 -5.05 13.31
C SER A 8 -1.66 -5.10 13.54
N GLU A 9 -2.44 -4.29 12.83
CA GLU A 9 -3.91 -4.32 12.94
C GLU A 9 -4.48 -5.68 12.48
N TRP A 10 -3.83 -6.35 11.53
CA TRP A 10 -4.22 -7.69 11.06
C TRP A 10 -3.90 -8.78 12.06
N ASP A 11 -2.75 -8.67 12.76
CA ASP A 11 -2.40 -9.59 13.87
C ASP A 11 -3.39 -9.47 15.05
N GLU A 12 -3.93 -8.27 15.28
CA GLU A 12 -4.97 -8.00 16.27
C GLU A 12 -6.37 -8.49 15.83
N GLY A 13 -6.48 -9.12 14.65
CA GLY A 13 -7.72 -9.72 14.15
C GLY A 13 -8.55 -8.81 13.23
N VAL A 14 -8.07 -7.63 12.86
CA VAL A 14 -8.74 -6.80 11.85
C VAL A 14 -8.61 -7.48 10.49
N SER A 15 -9.74 -7.86 9.91
CA SER A 15 -9.81 -8.47 8.58
C SER A 15 -10.37 -7.48 7.57
N ASN A 16 -9.65 -7.26 6.48
CA ASN A 16 -10.08 -6.40 5.38
C ASN A 16 -9.58 -6.96 4.03
N ARG A 17 -10.01 -6.35 2.92
CA ARG A 17 -9.65 -6.80 1.57
C ARG A 17 -8.13 -6.89 1.37
N ASN A 18 -7.34 -5.94 1.91
CA ASN A 18 -5.88 -5.98 1.79
C ASN A 18 -5.28 -7.25 2.41
N PHE A 19 -5.76 -7.62 3.61
CA PHE A 19 -5.34 -8.84 4.29
C PHE A 19 -5.66 -10.08 3.44
N HIS A 20 -6.89 -10.19 2.95
CA HIS A 20 -7.29 -11.34 2.14
C HIS A 20 -6.50 -11.44 0.84
N VAL A 21 -6.29 -10.32 0.13
CA VAL A 21 -5.47 -10.29 -1.08
C VAL A 21 -4.03 -10.71 -0.76
N LEU A 22 -3.42 -10.17 0.31
CA LEU A 22 -2.07 -10.56 0.70
C LEU A 22 -1.97 -12.06 0.97
N LYS A 23 -2.91 -12.64 1.73
CA LYS A 23 -2.94 -14.08 2.03
C LYS A 23 -3.12 -14.93 0.77
N GLN A 24 -3.96 -14.50 -0.15
CA GLN A 24 -4.13 -15.20 -1.44
C GLN A 24 -2.86 -15.13 -2.29
N LEU A 25 -2.21 -13.97 -2.36
CA LEU A 25 -0.94 -13.82 -3.09
C LEU A 25 0.20 -14.63 -2.46
N GLU A 26 0.28 -14.69 -1.13
CA GLU A 26 1.28 -15.49 -0.41
C GLU A 26 1.20 -16.98 -0.78
N ASN A 27 -0.02 -17.48 -0.99
CA ASN A 27 -0.28 -18.89 -1.35
C ASN A 27 -0.04 -19.20 -2.84
N ARG A 28 0.23 -18.19 -3.68
CA ARG A 28 0.47 -18.43 -5.11
C ARG A 28 1.93 -18.83 -5.37
N PRO A 29 2.18 -19.93 -6.11
CA PRO A 29 3.54 -20.35 -6.44
C PRO A 29 4.26 -19.35 -7.37
N GLU A 30 3.51 -18.63 -8.20
CA GLU A 30 4.05 -17.63 -9.13
C GLU A 30 4.57 -16.37 -8.40
N ILE A 31 4.12 -16.12 -7.17
CA ILE A 31 4.57 -15.00 -6.35
C ILE A 31 5.78 -15.42 -5.54
N GLY A 32 6.93 -14.85 -5.86
CA GLY A 32 8.18 -15.13 -5.15
C GLY A 32 8.24 -14.44 -3.79
N LYS A 33 7.98 -13.14 -3.76
CA LYS A 33 8.04 -12.32 -2.53
C LYS A 33 7.00 -11.21 -2.54
N ILE A 34 6.55 -10.81 -1.36
CA ILE A 34 5.64 -9.70 -1.14
C ILE A 34 6.27 -8.73 -0.15
N LEU A 35 6.41 -7.46 -0.54
CA LEU A 35 6.73 -6.36 0.36
C LEU A 35 5.43 -5.61 0.67
N ALA A 36 4.84 -5.91 1.83
CA ALA A 36 3.67 -5.23 2.33
C ALA A 36 4.10 -3.90 2.96
N ILE A 37 3.59 -2.80 2.42
CA ILE A 37 3.87 -1.45 2.93
C ILE A 37 2.73 -1.07 3.84
N ASP A 38 3.03 -0.82 5.11
CA ASP A 38 2.06 -0.36 6.09
C ASP A 38 1.42 0.97 5.69
N TYR A 39 0.28 1.31 6.32
CA TYR A 39 -0.39 2.58 6.10
C TYR A 39 0.56 3.76 6.30
N LEU A 40 0.85 4.45 5.19
CA LEU A 40 1.75 5.60 5.20
C LEU A 40 1.06 6.83 5.82
N PRO A 41 1.64 7.46 6.84
CA PRO A 41 0.96 8.48 7.61
C PRO A 41 0.75 9.77 6.81
N LEU A 42 -0.46 10.33 6.87
CA LEU A 42 -0.83 11.60 6.24
C LEU A 42 -0.82 12.78 7.24
N THR A 43 -0.64 12.50 8.53
CA THR A 43 -0.63 13.50 9.60
C THR A 43 0.41 13.17 10.65
N PHE A 44 0.89 14.20 11.35
CA PHE A 44 1.84 14.01 12.45
C PHE A 44 1.29 13.10 13.56
N LYS A 45 0.01 13.25 13.90
CA LYS A 45 -0.65 12.40 14.91
C LYS A 45 -0.59 10.92 14.50
N ARG A 46 -0.87 10.61 13.23
CA ARG A 46 -0.77 9.23 12.73
C ARG A 46 0.68 8.76 12.67
N ALA A 47 1.62 9.62 12.27
CA ALA A 47 3.05 9.27 12.26
C ALA A 47 3.55 8.90 13.67
N LEU A 48 3.13 9.65 14.70
CA LEU A 48 3.49 9.35 16.08
C LEU A 48 2.88 8.04 16.57
N ARG A 49 1.64 7.74 16.17
CA ARG A 49 0.98 6.47 16.46
C ARG A 49 1.75 5.32 15.79
N ASN A 50 1.99 5.40 14.49
CA ASN A 50 2.74 4.38 13.74
C ASN A 50 4.16 4.19 14.30
N TYR A 51 4.81 5.27 14.77
CA TYR A 51 6.11 5.16 15.40
C TYR A 51 6.07 4.24 16.63
N LYS A 52 5.07 4.41 17.48
CA LYS A 52 4.91 3.57 18.69
C LYS A 52 4.51 2.13 18.34
N GLU A 53 3.51 1.96 17.49
CA GLU A 53 2.91 0.66 17.20
C GLU A 53 3.77 -0.19 16.25
N ASP A 54 4.29 0.41 15.18
CA ASP A 54 4.91 -0.34 14.09
C ASP A 54 6.45 -0.34 14.17
N LEU A 55 7.06 0.76 14.66
CA LEU A 55 8.52 0.87 14.72
C LEU A 55 9.09 0.42 16.06
N VAL A 56 8.47 0.78 17.18
CA VAL A 56 8.94 0.40 18.53
C VAL A 56 8.52 -1.00 18.87
N LEU A 57 7.25 -1.33 18.69
CA LEU A 57 6.74 -2.67 18.94
C LEU A 57 7.08 -3.60 17.76
N ASN A 58 7.18 -4.88 18.02
CA ASN A 58 7.36 -5.87 16.97
C ASN A 58 6.03 -6.55 16.72
N VAL A 59 5.74 -6.79 15.45
CA VAL A 59 4.68 -7.69 15.02
C VAL A 59 4.97 -9.07 15.59
N GLU A 60 3.99 -9.72 16.14
CA GLU A 60 4.15 -11.04 16.74
C GLU A 60 4.72 -12.05 15.71
N ASN A 61 5.62 -12.91 16.16
CA ASN A 61 6.30 -13.90 15.31
C ASN A 61 7.11 -13.33 14.13
N SER A 62 7.43 -12.03 14.14
CA SER A 62 8.24 -11.40 13.10
C SER A 62 9.71 -11.26 13.48
N LYS A 63 10.58 -11.25 12.45
CA LYS A 63 12.01 -10.95 12.61
C LYS A 63 12.33 -9.61 11.95
N THR A 64 12.72 -8.60 12.73
CA THR A 64 13.26 -7.36 12.15
C THR A 64 14.56 -7.66 11.43
N ILE A 65 14.63 -7.38 10.13
CA ILE A 65 15.80 -7.60 9.28
C ILE A 65 16.54 -6.32 8.97
N LYS A 66 15.84 -5.17 9.03
CA LYS A 66 16.46 -3.85 8.88
C LYS A 66 15.70 -2.81 9.69
N ARG A 67 16.44 -1.88 10.30
CA ARG A 67 15.87 -0.78 11.07
C ARG A 67 16.61 0.53 10.74
N GLY A 68 15.85 1.52 10.32
CA GLY A 68 16.25 2.92 10.21
C GLY A 68 15.73 3.76 11.36
N ILE A 69 15.91 5.08 11.28
CA ILE A 69 15.38 6.03 12.28
C ILE A 69 13.84 6.11 12.16
N THR A 70 13.33 6.18 10.94
CA THR A 70 11.91 6.38 10.64
C THR A 70 11.25 5.18 9.97
N SER A 71 12.01 4.13 9.69
CA SER A 71 11.51 2.96 8.97
C SER A 71 12.03 1.65 9.55
N LYS A 72 11.27 0.58 9.32
CA LYS A 72 11.61 -0.78 9.73
C LYS A 72 11.17 -1.76 8.66
N VAL A 73 11.96 -2.81 8.45
CA VAL A 73 11.58 -3.97 7.64
C VAL A 73 11.58 -5.21 8.52
N SER A 74 10.46 -5.91 8.55
CA SER A 74 10.30 -7.17 9.27
C SER A 74 9.98 -8.30 8.31
N LYS A 75 10.60 -9.46 8.51
CA LYS A 75 10.24 -10.70 7.82
C LYS A 75 9.15 -11.42 8.62
N ILE A 76 8.03 -11.71 7.99
CA ILE A 76 6.88 -12.40 8.57
C ILE A 76 6.88 -13.89 8.20
N SER A 77 7.11 -14.17 6.92
CA SER A 77 7.23 -15.53 6.39
C SER A 77 8.35 -15.60 5.35
N ASP A 78 8.51 -16.73 4.71
CA ASP A 78 9.54 -16.84 3.65
C ASP A 78 9.25 -15.95 2.44
N LYS A 79 7.99 -15.62 2.22
CA LYS A 79 7.58 -14.74 1.12
C LYS A 79 7.22 -13.32 1.56
N VAL A 80 6.72 -13.11 2.79
CA VAL A 80 6.14 -11.84 3.22
C VAL A 80 7.11 -11.03 4.07
N TYR A 81 7.33 -9.80 3.65
CA TYR A 81 8.08 -8.76 4.34
C TYR A 81 7.17 -7.56 4.57
N VAL A 82 7.28 -6.92 5.72
CA VAL A 82 6.53 -5.70 6.06
C VAL A 82 7.49 -4.53 6.15
N TYR A 83 7.18 -3.46 5.43
CA TYR A 83 7.88 -2.18 5.50
C TYR A 83 6.99 -1.15 6.20
N SER A 84 7.44 -0.65 7.33
CA SER A 84 6.80 0.41 8.10
C SER A 84 7.62 1.70 7.99
N ASP A 85 6.98 2.84 7.64
CA ASP A 85 7.63 4.14 7.52
C ASP A 85 6.72 5.25 8.09
N VAL A 86 7.27 6.10 8.94
CA VAL A 86 6.54 7.20 9.57
C VAL A 86 6.82 8.56 8.94
N ASN A 87 7.67 8.63 7.91
CA ASN A 87 8.12 9.88 7.31
C ASN A 87 7.44 10.23 5.97
N PHE A 88 6.52 9.39 5.49
CA PHE A 88 5.90 9.54 4.16
C PHE A 88 5.20 10.90 3.95
N PHE A 89 4.49 11.39 4.95
CA PHE A 89 3.73 12.65 4.83
C PHE A 89 4.61 13.88 4.59
N MET A 90 5.88 13.82 4.96
CA MET A 90 6.84 14.90 4.74
C MET A 90 7.61 14.74 3.41
N ARG A 91 7.97 13.51 3.03
CA ARG A 91 8.85 13.22 1.89
C ARG A 91 8.46 11.96 1.14
N PRO A 92 7.32 11.95 0.41
CA PRO A 92 6.86 10.74 -0.29
C PRO A 92 7.88 10.21 -1.31
N ASN A 93 8.56 11.08 -2.05
CA ASN A 93 9.57 10.65 -3.02
C ASN A 93 10.77 9.94 -2.36
N VAL A 94 11.15 10.36 -1.14
CA VAL A 94 12.23 9.70 -0.39
C VAL A 94 11.78 8.32 0.06
N ALA A 95 10.55 8.21 0.60
CA ALA A 95 9.99 6.93 1.00
C ALA A 95 9.90 5.95 -0.19
N MET A 96 9.46 6.40 -1.37
CA MET A 96 9.44 5.54 -2.57
C MET A 96 10.84 5.06 -2.99
N LYS A 97 11.86 5.93 -2.92
CA LYS A 97 13.25 5.53 -3.20
C LYS A 97 13.76 4.51 -2.19
N GLU A 98 13.44 4.67 -0.90
CA GLU A 98 13.81 3.69 0.13
C GLU A 98 13.09 2.35 -0.06
N ILE A 99 11.79 2.36 -0.41
CA ILE A 99 11.03 1.15 -0.73
C ILE A 99 11.66 0.42 -1.94
N ARG A 100 12.00 1.16 -3.01
CA ARG A 100 12.71 0.58 -4.16
C ARG A 100 14.03 -0.04 -3.76
N LYS A 101 14.83 0.67 -2.97
CA LYS A 101 16.11 0.17 -2.45
C LYS A 101 15.91 -1.12 -1.65
N MET A 102 14.89 -1.18 -0.78
CA MET A 102 14.56 -2.39 -0.03
C MET A 102 14.19 -3.54 -0.95
N ALA A 103 13.38 -3.32 -1.98
CA ALA A 103 13.04 -4.34 -2.94
C ALA A 103 14.29 -4.91 -3.64
N LEU A 104 15.24 -4.07 -4.01
CA LEU A 104 16.51 -4.48 -4.61
C LEU A 104 17.37 -5.27 -3.62
N GLU A 105 17.56 -4.79 -2.39
CA GLU A 105 18.35 -5.46 -1.35
C GLU A 105 17.75 -6.83 -0.95
N LEU A 106 16.44 -6.96 -1.01
CA LEU A 106 15.74 -8.22 -0.75
C LEU A 106 15.67 -9.13 -1.99
N ASN A 107 16.33 -8.76 -3.09
CA ASN A 107 16.31 -9.50 -4.35
C ASN A 107 14.89 -9.76 -4.87
N PHE A 108 14.06 -8.72 -4.92
CA PHE A 108 12.85 -8.76 -5.71
C PHE A 108 13.24 -8.71 -7.19
N GLY A 109 12.65 -9.58 -8.00
CA GLY A 109 12.81 -9.57 -9.45
C GLY A 109 11.93 -8.49 -10.10
N ASP A 110 11.12 -8.89 -11.06
CA ASP A 110 10.15 -8.01 -11.69
C ASP A 110 9.11 -7.55 -10.68
N LEU A 111 8.97 -6.23 -10.53
CA LEU A 111 8.06 -5.65 -9.57
C LEU A 111 6.66 -5.50 -10.15
N VAL A 112 5.67 -5.94 -9.38
CA VAL A 112 4.26 -5.58 -9.54
C VAL A 112 3.88 -4.68 -8.37
N VAL A 113 3.36 -3.49 -8.65
CA VAL A 113 2.78 -2.62 -7.62
C VAL A 113 1.28 -2.92 -7.52
N TRP A 114 0.84 -3.30 -6.33
CA TRP A 114 -0.58 -3.41 -5.98
C TRP A 114 -0.88 -2.41 -4.89
N SER A 115 -1.71 -1.43 -5.17
CA SER A 115 -2.00 -0.35 -4.23
C SER A 115 -3.48 -0.25 -3.88
N PHE A 116 -3.77 -0.20 -2.59
CA PHE A 116 -5.06 0.21 -2.03
C PHE A 116 -5.02 1.68 -1.57
N PHE A 117 -3.84 2.31 -1.61
CA PHE A 117 -3.59 3.62 -1.06
C PHE A 117 -3.39 4.65 -2.18
N PRO A 118 -4.37 5.54 -2.45
CA PRO A 118 -4.33 6.41 -3.63
C PRO A 118 -3.18 7.42 -3.60
N PHE A 119 -2.74 7.87 -2.43
CA PHE A 119 -1.72 8.92 -2.30
C PHE A 119 -0.34 8.54 -2.81
N VAL A 120 -0.08 7.27 -3.12
CA VAL A 120 1.20 6.84 -3.72
C VAL A 120 1.22 6.98 -5.23
N ALA A 121 0.07 7.09 -5.87
CA ALA A 121 -0.05 7.10 -7.33
C ALA A 121 0.85 8.16 -8.02
N PRO A 122 0.99 9.39 -7.53
CA PRO A 122 1.89 10.38 -8.13
C PRO A 122 3.39 10.01 -8.07
N HIS A 123 3.73 8.92 -7.41
CA HIS A 123 5.12 8.58 -7.10
C HIS A 123 5.49 7.13 -7.37
N TRP A 124 4.56 6.27 -7.78
CA TRP A 124 4.83 4.84 -7.94
C TRP A 124 5.80 4.51 -9.06
N ASP A 125 5.94 5.37 -10.08
CA ASP A 125 6.92 5.19 -11.16
C ASP A 125 8.37 5.14 -10.65
N ILE A 126 8.63 5.75 -9.48
CA ILE A 126 9.94 5.67 -8.81
C ILE A 126 10.34 4.22 -8.51
N LEU A 127 9.37 3.33 -8.34
CA LEU A 127 9.61 1.91 -8.02
C LEU A 127 10.15 1.13 -9.23
N GLY A 128 9.88 1.58 -10.46
CA GLY A 128 10.32 0.91 -11.69
C GLY A 128 9.64 -0.44 -11.90
N GLN A 129 8.35 -0.50 -11.59
CA GLN A 129 7.50 -1.68 -11.73
C GLN A 129 7.16 -1.98 -13.20
N LYS A 130 6.86 -3.26 -13.48
CA LYS A 130 6.35 -3.71 -14.79
C LYS A 130 4.84 -3.65 -14.92
N LEU A 131 4.13 -3.69 -13.78
CA LEU A 131 2.68 -3.68 -13.73
C LEU A 131 2.23 -2.91 -12.49
N THR A 132 1.21 -2.06 -12.68
CA THR A 132 0.59 -1.26 -11.62
C THR A 132 -0.88 -1.61 -11.51
N ILE A 133 -1.29 -2.08 -10.35
CA ILE A 133 -2.68 -2.42 -10.01
C ILE A 133 -3.15 -1.46 -8.92
N PHE A 134 -4.26 -0.77 -9.16
CA PHE A 134 -4.96 -0.03 -8.13
C PHE A 134 -6.25 -0.75 -7.74
N ASP A 135 -6.43 -1.04 -6.47
CA ASP A 135 -7.61 -1.74 -5.93
C ASP A 135 -8.44 -0.76 -5.10
N ALA A 136 -9.47 -0.20 -5.72
CA ALA A 136 -10.33 0.82 -5.13
C ALA A 136 -11.41 0.18 -4.25
N VAL A 137 -11.22 0.26 -2.94
CA VAL A 137 -12.16 -0.24 -1.94
C VAL A 137 -13.19 0.81 -1.53
N ASP A 138 -12.86 2.11 -1.73
CA ASP A 138 -13.74 3.24 -1.40
C ASP A 138 -13.37 4.49 -2.23
N ASN A 139 -14.31 5.43 -2.33
CA ASN A 139 -14.02 6.77 -2.85
C ASN A 139 -13.58 7.69 -1.71
N TRP A 140 -12.29 7.81 -1.51
CA TRP A 140 -11.71 8.58 -0.42
C TRP A 140 -12.01 10.09 -0.51
N THR A 141 -12.38 10.61 -1.69
CA THR A 141 -12.76 12.03 -1.84
C THR A 141 -14.05 12.39 -1.12
N LEU A 142 -14.91 11.38 -0.86
CA LEU A 142 -16.17 11.53 -0.16
C LEU A 142 -16.04 11.34 1.36
N HIS A 143 -14.91 10.86 1.84
CA HIS A 143 -14.72 10.56 3.25
C HIS A 143 -14.33 11.82 4.03
N SER A 144 -15.10 12.16 5.08
CA SER A 144 -14.91 13.37 5.90
C SER A 144 -13.53 13.51 6.52
N SER A 145 -12.90 12.38 6.91
CA SER A 145 -11.55 12.35 7.47
C SER A 145 -10.48 12.88 6.51
N TYR A 146 -10.74 12.86 5.20
CA TYR A 146 -9.81 13.32 4.17
C TYR A 146 -10.21 14.67 3.54
N ALA A 147 -11.20 15.37 4.09
CA ALA A 147 -11.68 16.65 3.55
C ALA A 147 -10.55 17.67 3.32
N LYS A 148 -9.58 17.75 4.25
CA LYS A 148 -8.38 18.60 4.11
C LYS A 148 -7.40 18.15 3.02
N GLN A 149 -7.52 16.92 2.55
CA GLN A 149 -6.66 16.31 1.53
C GLN A 149 -7.38 16.18 0.18
N LYS A 150 -8.60 16.69 0.04
CA LYS A 150 -9.48 16.46 -1.11
C LYS A 150 -8.79 16.74 -2.46
N LYS A 151 -8.18 17.91 -2.63
CA LYS A 151 -7.44 18.26 -3.87
C LYS A 151 -6.32 17.26 -4.18
N ARG A 152 -5.60 16.84 -3.15
CA ARG A 152 -4.51 15.87 -3.31
C ARG A 152 -5.05 14.49 -3.68
N LEU A 153 -6.21 14.09 -3.16
CA LEU A 153 -6.90 12.87 -3.55
C LEU A 153 -7.41 12.91 -4.98
N GLU A 154 -8.06 14.01 -5.38
CA GLU A 154 -8.51 14.21 -6.75
C GLU A 154 -7.34 14.07 -7.73
N GLN A 155 -6.22 14.71 -7.44
CA GLN A 155 -5.00 14.60 -8.24
C GLN A 155 -4.42 13.18 -8.26
N ALA A 156 -4.47 12.47 -7.12
CA ALA A 156 -4.04 11.08 -7.03
C ALA A 156 -4.94 10.16 -7.88
N TYR A 157 -6.25 10.34 -7.86
CA TYR A 157 -7.17 9.56 -8.70
C TYR A 157 -7.00 9.85 -10.19
N GLU A 158 -6.72 11.10 -10.58
CA GLU A 158 -6.36 11.40 -11.98
C GLU A 158 -5.04 10.70 -12.39
N ASN A 159 -4.04 10.65 -11.53
CA ASN A 159 -2.83 9.87 -11.80
C ASN A 159 -3.15 8.37 -11.93
N ILE A 160 -4.02 7.82 -11.07
CA ILE A 160 -4.44 6.41 -11.15
C ILE A 160 -5.10 6.13 -12.50
N LYS A 161 -6.06 6.95 -12.92
CA LYS A 161 -6.75 6.81 -14.21
C LYS A 161 -5.77 6.80 -15.39
N ASN A 162 -4.72 7.62 -15.32
CA ASN A 162 -3.78 7.81 -16.43
C ASN A 162 -2.61 6.81 -16.44
N SER A 163 -2.30 6.16 -15.32
CA SER A 163 -1.05 5.39 -15.20
C SER A 163 -1.18 4.01 -14.55
N ALA A 164 -2.36 3.63 -14.03
CA ALA A 164 -2.59 2.26 -13.60
C ALA A 164 -2.83 1.35 -14.81
N ASP A 165 -2.19 0.19 -14.84
CA ASP A 165 -2.43 -0.81 -15.89
C ASP A 165 -3.76 -1.53 -15.65
N LEU A 166 -4.12 -1.78 -14.37
CA LEU A 166 -5.38 -2.39 -13.97
C LEU A 166 -5.97 -1.63 -12.80
N ILE A 167 -7.28 -1.44 -12.81
CA ILE A 167 -8.05 -0.84 -11.72
C ILE A 167 -9.15 -1.83 -11.31
N PHE A 168 -9.10 -2.32 -10.08
CA PHE A 168 -10.16 -3.13 -9.49
C PHE A 168 -11.07 -2.25 -8.66
N VAL A 169 -12.38 -2.47 -8.73
CA VAL A 169 -13.39 -1.73 -7.98
C VAL A 169 -14.35 -2.69 -7.30
N VAL A 170 -14.71 -2.42 -6.05
CA VAL A 170 -15.57 -3.32 -5.26
C VAL A 170 -17.06 -3.06 -5.45
N SER A 171 -17.46 -1.94 -6.06
CA SER A 171 -18.86 -1.54 -6.20
C SER A 171 -19.14 -0.87 -7.54
N LYS A 172 -20.42 -0.89 -7.95
CA LYS A 172 -20.88 -0.18 -9.14
C LYS A 172 -20.68 1.33 -9.07
N ASN A 173 -20.78 1.93 -7.87
CA ASN A 173 -20.52 3.36 -7.70
C ASN A 173 -19.07 3.72 -7.98
N LEU A 174 -18.13 2.85 -7.59
CA LEU A 174 -16.71 3.01 -7.93
C LEU A 174 -16.46 2.76 -9.41
N LEU A 175 -17.16 1.82 -10.03
CA LEU A 175 -17.09 1.62 -11.48
C LEU A 175 -17.45 2.92 -12.21
N ASN A 176 -18.58 3.55 -11.86
CA ASN A 176 -18.99 4.83 -12.43
C ASN A 176 -18.01 5.98 -12.11
N PHE A 177 -17.33 5.93 -10.96
CA PHE A 177 -16.34 6.94 -10.59
C PHE A 177 -15.10 6.92 -11.48
N PHE A 178 -14.71 5.75 -11.98
CA PHE A 178 -13.56 5.61 -12.88
C PHE A 178 -13.95 5.76 -14.36
N ASP A 179 -15.21 6.08 -14.68
CA ASP A 179 -15.71 6.38 -16.02
C ASP A 179 -15.11 5.51 -17.11
N ASP A 180 -15.82 4.59 -17.66
CA ASP A 180 -15.51 3.80 -18.87
C ASP A 180 -14.03 3.56 -19.27
N GLN A 181 -13.11 3.61 -18.29
CA GLN A 181 -11.72 3.26 -18.56
C GLN A 181 -11.65 1.77 -18.92
N PRO A 182 -10.98 1.41 -20.01
CA PRO A 182 -10.98 0.03 -20.54
C PRO A 182 -10.27 -0.97 -19.62
N ASN A 183 -9.51 -0.49 -18.64
CA ASN A 183 -8.72 -1.27 -17.67
C ASN A 183 -9.37 -1.33 -16.28
N VAL A 184 -10.66 -0.97 -16.15
CA VAL A 184 -11.41 -1.03 -14.89
C VAL A 184 -12.24 -2.31 -14.83
N TYR A 185 -12.11 -3.05 -13.74
CA TYR A 185 -12.78 -4.33 -13.54
C TYR A 185 -13.55 -4.35 -12.22
N TRP A 186 -14.80 -4.74 -12.28
CA TRP A 186 -15.60 -4.95 -11.07
C TRP A 186 -15.24 -6.28 -10.40
N VAL A 187 -14.64 -6.19 -9.23
CA VAL A 187 -14.24 -7.33 -8.40
C VAL A 187 -14.83 -7.13 -6.99
N PRO A 188 -16.06 -7.56 -6.73
CA PRO A 188 -16.72 -7.36 -5.45
C PRO A 188 -16.00 -8.05 -4.30
N ASN A 189 -16.26 -7.60 -3.08
CA ASN A 189 -15.90 -8.37 -1.88
C ASN A 189 -16.76 -9.63 -1.85
N GLY A 190 -16.15 -10.78 -1.49
CA GLY A 190 -16.85 -12.05 -1.29
C GLY A 190 -17.66 -12.05 -0.01
#